data_5c32f3d4e8d68680e9c3b0f3fb5504a9
#
_entry.id   5c32f3d4e8d68680e9c3b0f3fb5504a9
#
_cell.length_a   1.000
_cell.length_b   1.000
_cell.length_c   1.000
_cell.angle_alpha   90.00
_cell.angle_beta   90.00
_cell.angle_gamma   90.00
#
_symmetry.space_group_name_H-M   'P 1'
#
loop_
_entity.id
_entity.type
_entity.pdbx_description
1 polymer ?
#
loop_
_entity_poly.entity_id
_entity_poly.type
_entity_poly.pdbx_seq_one_letter_code
_entity_poly.pdbx_strand_id
1 'polypeptide(L)'
;MRALIVDDSRFIRQHMRQLLERMGTSCEEATDGQAALEILRGPSAFDFMLLDVNMPNMSGLECVKTLRDAGLHPPMKVMMVTTEVDNSFICRALEYGADEFLMKPFTPESLREKLAMLGLAAS
;
A
#
# COMPACT_ATOMS: atom_id res chain seq x y z
N MET A 1 9.56 -11.39 -2.11
CA MET A 1 9.10 -10.00 -2.27
C MET A 1 9.21 -9.23 -0.97
N ARG A 2 9.28 -7.92 -1.07
CA ARG A 2 9.23 -7.02 0.09
C ARG A 2 8.08 -6.04 -0.06
N ALA A 3 7.36 -5.82 1.04
CA ALA A 3 6.22 -4.93 1.07
C ALA A 3 6.37 -3.90 2.19
N LEU A 4 5.83 -2.70 1.95
CA LEU A 4 5.68 -1.68 2.97
C LEU A 4 4.20 -1.58 3.33
N ILE A 5 3.89 -1.73 4.61
CA ILE A 5 2.52 -1.66 5.13
C ILE A 5 2.35 -0.32 5.83
N VAL A 6 1.41 0.49 5.36
CA VAL A 6 1.18 1.84 5.89
C VAL A 6 -0.26 1.95 6.39
N ASP A 7 -0.42 1.98 7.71
CA ASP A 7 -1.72 2.08 8.37
C ASP A 7 -1.49 2.60 9.78
N ASP A 8 -2.35 3.46 10.27
CA ASP A 8 -2.21 4.01 11.62
C ASP A 8 -2.64 3.01 12.72
N SER A 9 -3.37 1.96 12.35
CA SER A 9 -3.79 0.92 13.29
C SER A 9 -2.74 -0.18 13.40
N ARG A 10 -2.18 -0.34 14.60
CA ARG A 10 -1.24 -1.41 14.88
C ARG A 10 -1.85 -2.78 14.62
N PHE A 11 -3.12 -2.96 15.00
CA PHE A 11 -3.84 -4.21 14.80
C PHE A 11 -3.92 -4.56 13.31
N ILE A 12 -4.29 -3.59 12.48
CA ILE A 12 -4.41 -3.81 11.04
C ILE A 12 -3.04 -4.10 10.42
N ARG A 13 -1.99 -3.37 10.82
CA ARG A 13 -0.64 -3.63 10.32
C ARG A 13 -0.19 -5.05 10.64
N GLN A 14 -0.42 -5.51 11.87
CA GLN A 14 -0.05 -6.86 12.28
C GLN A 14 -0.83 -7.91 11.49
N HIS A 15 -2.10 -7.68 11.25
CA HIS A 15 -2.94 -8.58 10.47
C HIS A 15 -2.43 -8.71 9.03
N MET A 16 -2.16 -7.57 8.39
CA MET A 16 -1.61 -7.54 7.03
C MET A 16 -0.24 -8.24 6.97
N ARG A 17 0.62 -7.95 7.94
CA ARG A 17 1.95 -8.58 8.01
C ARG A 17 1.83 -10.09 8.10
N GLN A 18 0.96 -10.61 8.95
CA GLN A 18 0.77 -12.05 9.07
C GLN A 18 0.33 -12.68 7.76
N LEU A 19 -0.61 -12.07 7.05
CA LEU A 19 -1.06 -12.57 5.76
C LEU A 19 0.07 -12.59 4.74
N LEU A 20 0.83 -11.51 4.65
CA LEU A 20 1.92 -11.38 3.69
C LEU A 20 3.08 -12.31 4.01
N GLU A 21 3.43 -12.46 5.28
CA GLU A 21 4.50 -13.37 5.68
C GLU A 21 4.18 -14.82 5.36
N ARG A 22 2.91 -15.20 5.50
CA ARG A 22 2.44 -16.54 5.08
C ARG A 22 2.58 -16.76 3.57
N MET A 23 2.60 -15.69 2.80
CA MET A 23 2.81 -15.75 1.35
C MET A 23 4.29 -15.66 0.96
N GLY A 24 5.19 -15.62 1.94
CA GLY A 24 6.63 -15.52 1.69
C GLY A 24 7.13 -14.10 1.46
N THR A 25 6.34 -13.08 1.80
CA THR A 25 6.69 -11.67 1.63
C THR A 25 7.22 -11.10 2.93
N SER A 26 8.40 -10.49 2.90
CA SER A 26 8.92 -9.76 4.06
C SER A 26 8.34 -8.35 4.10
N CYS A 27 8.11 -7.83 5.30
CA CYS A 27 7.38 -6.59 5.48
C CYS A 27 8.11 -5.59 6.37
N GLU A 28 7.99 -4.31 6.03
CA GLU A 28 8.23 -3.21 6.95
C GLU A 28 6.93 -2.46 7.16
N GLU A 29 6.83 -1.71 8.25
CA GLU A 29 5.61 -1.01 8.65
C GLU A 29 5.89 0.47 8.84
N ALA A 30 4.89 1.28 8.49
CA ALA A 30 4.87 2.71 8.79
C ALA A 30 3.52 3.07 9.39
N THR A 31 3.52 4.00 10.32
CA THR A 31 2.30 4.41 11.05
C THR A 31 1.48 5.45 10.31
N ASP A 32 2.09 6.16 9.37
CA ASP A 32 1.42 7.20 8.58
C ASP A 32 2.19 7.45 7.28
N GLY A 33 1.65 8.35 6.47
CA GLY A 33 2.25 8.67 5.17
C GLY A 33 3.62 9.32 5.26
N GLN A 34 3.85 10.13 6.28
CA GLN A 34 5.15 10.78 6.45
C GLN A 34 6.23 9.77 6.80
N ALA A 35 5.93 8.86 7.73
CA ALA A 35 6.86 7.78 8.08
C ALA A 35 7.15 6.90 6.87
N ALA A 36 6.15 6.61 6.05
CA ALA A 36 6.32 5.85 4.81
C ALA A 36 7.28 6.56 3.85
N LEU A 37 7.10 7.86 3.65
CA LEU A 37 7.96 8.64 2.76
C LEU A 37 9.41 8.66 3.26
N GLU A 38 9.62 8.74 4.57
CA GLU A 38 10.97 8.68 5.16
C GLU A 38 11.64 7.34 4.85
N ILE A 39 10.91 6.24 5.00
CA ILE A 39 11.41 4.90 4.68
C ILE A 39 11.75 4.82 3.18
N LEU A 40 10.89 5.35 2.33
CA LEU A 40 11.07 5.30 0.88
C LEU A 40 12.22 6.18 0.39
N ARG A 41 12.62 7.19 1.16
CA ARG A 41 13.80 8.00 0.84
C ARG A 41 15.10 7.33 1.22
N GLY A 42 15.03 6.26 2.04
CA GLY A 42 16.18 5.46 2.43
C GLY A 42 16.57 4.44 1.38
N PRO A 43 17.53 3.55 1.71
CA PRO A 43 18.06 2.58 0.75
C PRO A 43 17.15 1.37 0.51
N SER A 44 16.13 1.15 1.30
CA SER A 44 15.24 -0.01 1.16
C SER A 44 14.41 0.08 -0.10
N ALA A 45 14.29 -1.04 -0.82
CA ALA A 45 13.44 -1.15 -2.00
C ALA A 45 12.28 -2.09 -1.70
N PHE A 46 11.10 -1.78 -2.24
CA PHE A 46 9.90 -2.55 -2.04
C PHE A 46 9.28 -2.90 -3.38
N ASP A 47 8.67 -4.08 -3.46
CA ASP A 47 7.93 -4.50 -4.64
C ASP A 47 6.55 -3.85 -4.67
N PHE A 48 5.93 -3.69 -3.50
CA PHE A 48 4.64 -3.01 -3.41
C PHE A 48 4.44 -2.40 -2.03
N MET A 49 3.44 -1.51 -1.96
CA MET A 49 3.02 -0.85 -0.73
C MET A 49 1.52 -1.02 -0.56
N LEU A 50 1.11 -1.45 0.64
CA LEU A 50 -0.29 -1.42 1.06
C LEU A 50 -0.50 -0.13 1.84
N LEU A 51 -1.35 0.75 1.33
CA LEU A 51 -1.48 2.11 1.84
C LEU A 51 -2.93 2.40 2.24
N ASP A 52 -3.15 2.57 3.54
CA ASP A 52 -4.45 2.97 4.04
C ASP A 52 -4.80 4.38 3.57
N VAL A 53 -6.05 4.59 3.25
CA VAL A 53 -6.55 5.89 2.75
C VAL A 53 -6.68 6.91 3.87
N ASN A 54 -7.26 6.49 5.00
CA ASN A 54 -7.59 7.40 6.11
C ASN A 54 -6.55 7.32 7.22
N MET A 55 -5.62 8.27 7.21
CA MET A 55 -4.56 8.35 8.21
C MET A 55 -4.41 9.77 8.72
N PRO A 56 -3.92 9.95 9.98
CA PRO A 56 -3.61 11.29 10.48
C PRO A 56 -2.41 11.90 9.73
N ASN A 57 -2.29 13.20 9.77
CA ASN A 57 -1.20 14.03 9.21
C ASN A 57 -1.16 14.05 7.69
N MET A 58 -1.23 12.90 7.04
CA MET A 58 -1.19 12.82 5.58
C MET A 58 -2.09 11.67 5.13
N SER A 59 -3.10 11.97 4.32
CA SER A 59 -3.99 10.93 3.77
C SER A 59 -3.23 10.02 2.79
N GLY A 60 -3.78 8.85 2.52
CA GLY A 60 -3.21 7.93 1.53
C GLY A 60 -3.11 8.56 0.15
N LEU A 61 -4.11 9.36 -0.26
CA LEU A 61 -4.07 10.06 -1.54
C LEU A 61 -2.89 11.03 -1.62
N GLU A 62 -2.70 11.83 -0.56
CA GLU A 62 -1.57 12.76 -0.50
C GLU A 62 -0.23 12.03 -0.52
N CYS A 63 -0.16 10.90 0.17
CA CYS A 63 1.06 10.10 0.22
C CYS A 63 1.44 9.57 -1.17
N VAL A 64 0.50 8.97 -1.89
CA VAL A 64 0.79 8.43 -3.22
C VAL A 64 1.16 9.54 -4.20
N LYS A 65 0.47 10.67 -4.15
CA LYS A 65 0.79 11.81 -5.00
C LYS A 65 2.21 12.30 -4.72
N THR A 66 2.55 12.47 -3.45
CA THR A 66 3.87 12.97 -3.04
C THR A 66 4.99 12.04 -3.48
N LEU A 67 4.82 10.72 -3.27
CA LEU A 67 5.87 9.78 -3.65
C LEU A 67 6.07 9.70 -5.16
N ARG A 68 4.99 9.80 -5.94
CA ARG A 68 5.08 9.77 -7.41
C ARG A 68 5.68 11.07 -7.95
N ASP A 69 5.25 12.21 -7.42
CA ASP A 69 5.81 13.52 -7.81
C ASP A 69 7.31 13.60 -7.50
N ALA A 70 7.74 13.00 -6.39
CA ALA A 70 9.15 12.96 -6.00
C ALA A 70 9.96 11.90 -6.76
N GLY A 71 9.32 11.05 -7.55
CA GLY A 71 9.99 9.99 -8.28
C GLY A 71 10.58 8.89 -7.39
N LEU A 72 10.00 8.68 -6.22
CA LEU A 72 10.48 7.66 -5.28
C LEU A 72 10.03 6.27 -5.70
N HIS A 73 10.98 5.34 -5.83
CA HIS A 73 10.73 3.94 -6.17
C HIS A 73 9.72 3.75 -7.31
N PRO A 74 9.99 4.29 -8.53
CA PRO A 74 9.01 4.23 -9.63
C PRO A 74 8.46 2.83 -9.94
N PRO A 75 9.25 1.74 -9.83
CA PRO A 75 8.72 0.39 -10.10
C PRO A 75 7.79 -0.15 -9.02
N MET A 76 7.78 0.45 -7.83
CA MET A 76 6.95 -0.05 -6.72
C MET A 76 5.47 0.12 -7.03
N LYS A 77 4.69 -0.96 -6.84
CA LYS A 77 3.24 -0.91 -7.00
C LYS A 77 2.61 -0.37 -5.73
N VAL A 78 1.55 0.44 -5.89
CA VAL A 78 0.81 1.01 -4.75
C VAL A 78 -0.61 0.48 -4.78
N MET A 79 -0.97 -0.24 -3.72
CA MET A 79 -2.32 -0.75 -3.52
C MET A 79 -2.98 0.03 -2.38
N MET A 80 -4.04 0.75 -2.69
CA MET A 80 -4.82 1.48 -1.69
C MET A 80 -5.72 0.52 -0.95
N VAL A 81 -5.72 0.60 0.38
CA VAL A 81 -6.58 -0.24 1.22
C VAL A 81 -7.65 0.65 1.84
N THR A 82 -8.91 0.38 1.53
CA THR A 82 -9.98 1.34 1.82
C THR A 82 -11.35 0.69 1.97
N THR A 83 -12.26 1.40 2.65
CA THR A 83 -13.69 1.11 2.64
C THR A 83 -14.44 1.97 1.62
N GLU A 84 -13.74 2.91 0.96
CA GLU A 84 -14.34 3.82 -0.01
C GLU A 84 -14.63 3.14 -1.33
N VAL A 85 -15.83 3.39 -1.86
CA VAL A 85 -16.28 2.85 -3.16
C VAL A 85 -16.69 3.94 -4.15
N ASP A 86 -16.45 5.21 -3.79
CA ASP A 86 -16.82 6.36 -4.62
C ASP A 86 -15.93 6.41 -5.87
N ASN A 87 -16.57 6.49 -7.03
CA ASN A 87 -15.84 6.55 -8.31
C ASN A 87 -14.93 7.76 -8.42
N SER A 88 -15.32 8.90 -7.85
CA SER A 88 -14.48 10.10 -7.89
C SER A 88 -13.20 9.93 -7.09
N PHE A 89 -13.28 9.24 -5.96
CA PHE A 89 -12.10 8.88 -5.16
C PHE A 89 -11.18 7.94 -5.94
N ILE A 90 -11.73 6.89 -6.53
CA ILE A 90 -10.98 5.91 -7.31
C ILE A 90 -10.26 6.59 -8.48
N CYS A 91 -10.96 7.46 -9.22
CA CYS A 91 -10.36 8.20 -10.33
C CYS A 91 -9.20 9.06 -9.86
N ARG A 92 -9.35 9.80 -8.74
CA ARG A 92 -8.27 10.63 -8.21
C ARG A 92 -7.06 9.79 -7.79
N ALA A 93 -7.29 8.67 -7.12
CA ALA A 93 -6.20 7.81 -6.68
C ALA A 93 -5.42 7.26 -7.86
N LEU A 94 -6.10 6.84 -8.93
CA LEU A 94 -5.43 6.37 -10.15
C LEU A 94 -4.65 7.49 -10.82
N GLU A 95 -5.21 8.70 -10.90
CA GLU A 95 -4.52 9.87 -11.45
C GLU A 95 -3.25 10.20 -10.64
N TYR A 96 -3.29 10.01 -9.32
CA TYR A 96 -2.15 10.29 -8.45
C TYR A 96 -1.10 9.18 -8.50
N GLY A 97 -1.40 8.05 -9.13
CA GLY A 97 -0.43 6.99 -9.35
C GLY A 97 -0.63 5.71 -8.56
N ALA A 98 -1.80 5.51 -7.95
CA ALA A 98 -2.16 4.24 -7.36
C ALA A 98 -2.38 3.20 -8.46
N ASP A 99 -2.03 1.95 -8.19
CA ASP A 99 -2.11 0.88 -9.18
C ASP A 99 -3.33 -0.02 -8.97
N GLU A 100 -3.78 -0.19 -7.72
CA GLU A 100 -4.87 -1.10 -7.41
C GLU A 100 -5.51 -0.73 -6.06
N PHE A 101 -6.67 -1.33 -5.79
CA PHE A 101 -7.44 -1.13 -4.56
C PHE A 101 -7.75 -2.46 -3.91
N LEU A 102 -7.72 -2.48 -2.57
CA LEU A 102 -8.14 -3.62 -1.76
C LEU A 102 -9.20 -3.14 -0.78
N MET A 103 -10.39 -3.71 -0.88
CA MET A 103 -11.52 -3.29 -0.02
C MET A 103 -11.42 -3.92 1.36
N LYS A 104 -11.69 -3.12 2.39
CA LYS A 104 -11.84 -3.60 3.77
C LYS A 104 -13.30 -4.00 4.01
N PRO A 105 -13.57 -5.11 4.69
CA PRO A 105 -12.64 -6.15 5.11
C PRO A 105 -12.17 -6.99 3.91
N PHE A 106 -10.92 -7.43 3.94
CA PHE A 106 -10.37 -8.24 2.85
C PHE A 106 -10.02 -9.65 3.34
N THR A 107 -9.94 -10.59 2.39
CA THR A 107 -9.56 -11.97 2.65
C THR A 107 -8.17 -12.25 2.07
N PRO A 108 -7.50 -13.34 2.51
CA PRO A 108 -6.25 -13.75 1.87
C PRO A 108 -6.41 -13.94 0.36
N GLU A 109 -7.56 -14.48 -0.08
CA GLU A 109 -7.85 -14.72 -1.48
C GLU A 109 -7.94 -13.41 -2.27
N SER A 110 -8.65 -12.39 -1.73
CA SER A 110 -8.77 -11.09 -2.41
C SER A 110 -7.43 -10.40 -2.51
N LEU A 111 -6.59 -10.50 -1.48
CA LEU A 111 -5.24 -9.95 -1.52
C LEU A 111 -4.39 -10.64 -2.59
N ARG A 112 -4.44 -11.97 -2.67
CA ARG A 112 -3.71 -12.74 -3.70
C ARG A 112 -4.14 -12.36 -5.11
N GLU A 113 -5.46 -12.22 -5.32
CA GLU A 113 -6.00 -11.81 -6.63
C GLU A 113 -5.44 -10.46 -7.06
N LYS A 114 -5.44 -9.49 -6.15
CA LYS A 114 -4.93 -8.16 -6.46
C LYS A 114 -3.43 -8.17 -6.75
N LEU A 115 -2.66 -8.91 -5.98
CA LEU A 115 -1.22 -9.04 -6.24
C LEU A 115 -0.96 -9.68 -7.60
N ALA A 116 -1.73 -10.70 -7.96
CA ALA A 116 -1.62 -11.33 -9.27
C ALA A 116 -1.96 -10.37 -10.40
N MET A 117 -2.98 -9.54 -10.23
CA MET A 117 -3.36 -8.52 -11.22
C MET A 117 -2.25 -7.50 -11.43
N LEU A 118 -1.43 -7.24 -10.42
CA LEU A 118 -0.29 -6.34 -10.51
C LEU A 118 0.97 -7.00 -11.05
N GLY A 119 0.90 -8.28 -11.39
CA GLY A 119 2.08 -9.03 -11.83
C GLY A 119 3.00 -9.44 -10.67
N LEU A 120 2.51 -9.37 -9.44
CA LEU A 120 3.26 -9.73 -8.24
C LEU A 120 2.81 -11.10 -7.78
N ALA A 121 3.34 -12.14 -8.42
CA ALA A 121 2.95 -13.49 -8.07
C ALA A 121 3.56 -13.88 -6.73
N ALA A 122 2.71 -14.05 -5.72
CA ALA A 122 3.10 -14.73 -4.50
C ALA A 122 3.11 -16.22 -4.78
N SER A 123 4.25 -16.82 -4.68
CA SER A 123 4.39 -18.27 -4.84
C SER A 123 3.79 -19.00 -3.65
#